data_e9edc7e245920e2176cee9e21097e158
#
_entry.id   e9edc7e245920e2176cee9e21097e158
#
_cell.length_a   1.000
_cell.length_b   1.000
_cell.length_c   1.000
_cell.angle_alpha   90.00
_cell.angle_beta   90.00
_cell.angle_gamma   90.00
#
_symmetry.space_group_name_H-M   'P 1'
#
loop_
_entity.id
_entity.type
_entity.pdbx_description
1 polymer ?
#
loop_
_entity_poly.entity_id
_entity_poly.type
_entity_poly.pdbx_seq_one_letter_code
_entity_poly.pdbx_strand_id
1 'polypeptide(L)'
;ADIPNVGESALSKLDEAGIVYVGAEVVGGDILVGKVTPKGETQLTPEEKLLRAIFGEKASEVKDSSLRMANGETGTVVDVQIFTREGVEKDKRAKEIEEMHINKAKKDLDEEFSFLTQGLLHQVRVHLVRNGMSQEKVDAIADEDLLKQRLDDDKAQRQLEEFSVRLDEFSKEYKEK
;
A
#
# COMPACT_ATOMS: atom_id res chain seq x y z
N ALA A 1 -7.04 7.67 22.22
CA ALA A 1 -7.52 8.87 22.90
C ALA A 1 -9.04 8.83 23.00
N ASP A 2 -9.55 9.08 24.20
CA ASP A 2 -11.00 9.08 24.41
C ASP A 2 -11.63 10.32 23.76
N ILE A 3 -12.57 10.09 22.87
CA ILE A 3 -13.34 11.18 22.25
C ILE A 3 -14.54 11.47 23.15
N PRO A 4 -14.77 12.71 23.59
CA PRO A 4 -15.89 13.02 24.47
C PRO A 4 -17.23 12.77 23.79
N ASN A 5 -18.19 12.23 24.55
CA ASN A 5 -19.57 11.94 24.12
C ASN A 5 -19.71 10.90 23.01
N VAL A 6 -18.75 9.98 22.87
CA VAL A 6 -18.78 8.88 21.90
C VAL A 6 -18.73 7.55 22.63
N GLY A 7 -19.67 6.66 22.30
CA GLY A 7 -19.73 5.32 22.90
C GLY A 7 -18.66 4.38 22.33
N GLU A 8 -18.29 3.36 23.09
CA GLU A 8 -17.29 2.35 22.68
C GLU A 8 -17.60 1.67 21.35
N SER A 9 -18.88 1.47 21.05
CA SER A 9 -19.30 0.88 19.76
C SER A 9 -18.92 1.71 18.54
N ALA A 10 -18.89 3.04 18.67
CA ALA A 10 -18.47 3.93 17.60
C ALA A 10 -16.94 3.99 17.47
N LEU A 11 -16.22 3.70 18.56
CA LEU A 11 -14.76 3.65 18.58
C LEU A 11 -14.20 2.30 18.12
N SER A 12 -15.00 1.24 18.14
CA SER A 12 -14.56 -0.12 17.78
C SER A 12 -14.10 -0.27 16.32
N LYS A 13 -14.55 0.64 15.44
CA LYS A 13 -14.15 0.68 14.02
C LYS A 13 -12.85 1.46 13.78
N LEU A 14 -12.27 2.08 14.84
CA LEU A 14 -11.07 2.88 14.77
C LEU A 14 -9.88 2.13 15.33
N ASP A 15 -8.70 2.40 14.77
CA ASP A 15 -7.43 1.90 15.29
C ASP A 15 -6.90 2.76 16.47
N GLU A 16 -5.73 2.41 17.00
CA GLU A 16 -5.09 3.14 18.10
C GLU A 16 -4.79 4.62 17.75
N ALA A 17 -4.60 4.95 16.48
CA ALA A 17 -4.39 6.31 15.99
C ALA A 17 -5.71 7.08 15.78
N GLY A 18 -6.86 6.42 15.95
CA GLY A 18 -8.18 7.01 15.73
C GLY A 18 -8.62 7.05 14.27
N ILE A 19 -8.05 6.19 13.43
CA ILE A 19 -8.37 6.09 12.01
C ILE A 19 -9.17 4.81 11.78
N VAL A 20 -10.19 4.89 10.93
CA VAL A 20 -11.04 3.74 10.57
C VAL A 20 -10.23 2.66 9.86
N TYR A 21 -10.53 1.38 10.15
CA TYR A 21 -9.88 0.25 9.50
C TYR A 21 -10.30 0.12 8.02
N VAL A 22 -9.36 -0.30 7.18
CA VAL A 22 -9.66 -0.76 5.82
C VAL A 22 -10.54 -2.00 5.89
N GLY A 23 -11.62 -2.01 5.11
CA GLY A 23 -12.64 -3.06 5.13
C GLY A 23 -13.79 -2.83 6.13
N ALA A 24 -13.75 -1.76 6.94
CA ALA A 24 -14.84 -1.42 7.84
C ALA A 24 -16.06 -0.91 7.07
N GLU A 25 -17.25 -1.41 7.45
CA GLU A 25 -18.51 -0.85 6.98
C GLU A 25 -18.89 0.37 7.81
N VAL A 26 -19.10 1.49 7.15
CA VAL A 26 -19.42 2.78 7.76
C VAL A 26 -20.79 3.27 7.30
N VAL A 27 -21.52 3.85 8.21
CA VAL A 27 -22.85 4.45 7.98
C VAL A 27 -22.82 5.93 8.34
N GLY A 28 -23.84 6.67 7.89
CA GLY A 28 -23.95 8.10 8.19
C GLY A 28 -23.82 8.41 9.68
N GLY A 29 -22.93 9.33 10.02
CA GLY A 29 -22.59 9.71 11.39
C GLY A 29 -21.44 8.95 12.04
N ASP A 30 -20.99 7.84 11.45
CA ASP A 30 -19.81 7.10 11.94
C ASP A 30 -18.54 7.96 11.84
N ILE A 31 -17.62 7.76 12.78
CA ILE A 31 -16.34 8.46 12.81
C ILE A 31 -15.39 7.76 11.83
N LEU A 32 -14.85 8.53 10.89
CA LEU A 32 -13.81 8.07 9.95
C LEU A 32 -12.42 8.35 10.49
N VAL A 33 -12.21 9.55 11.06
CA VAL A 33 -10.97 9.94 11.71
C VAL A 33 -11.31 10.67 13.00
N GLY A 34 -10.89 10.11 14.12
CA GLY A 34 -11.05 10.71 15.44
C GLY A 34 -10.08 11.87 15.64
N LYS A 35 -10.60 13.01 16.03
CA LYS A 35 -9.81 14.20 16.35
C LYS A 35 -10.44 14.95 17.50
N VAL A 36 -9.63 15.33 18.48
CA VAL A 36 -10.01 16.20 19.55
C VAL A 36 -9.18 17.48 19.51
N THR A 37 -9.82 18.60 19.78
CA THR A 37 -9.17 19.91 19.83
C THR A 37 -9.43 20.56 21.19
N PRO A 38 -8.48 21.30 21.78
CA PRO A 38 -8.73 22.02 23.03
C PRO A 38 -9.78 23.10 22.79
N LYS A 39 -10.73 23.24 23.72
CA LYS A 39 -11.68 24.36 23.71
C LYS A 39 -10.93 25.64 24.07
N GLY A 40 -11.04 26.66 23.19
CA GLY A 40 -10.52 27.98 23.48
C GLY A 40 -11.36 28.68 24.58
N GLU A 41 -10.77 29.65 25.28
CA GLU A 41 -11.44 30.40 26.38
C GLU A 41 -12.76 31.08 25.96
N THR A 42 -12.89 31.41 24.69
CA THR A 42 -14.11 32.05 24.13
C THR A 42 -15.28 31.09 23.91
N GLN A 43 -15.03 29.78 23.93
CA GLN A 43 -16.04 28.74 23.71
C GLN A 43 -16.52 28.08 25.04
N LEU A 44 -16.00 28.51 26.17
CA LEU A 44 -16.41 28.02 27.49
C LEU A 44 -17.72 28.65 27.91
N THR A 45 -18.65 27.83 28.41
CA THR A 45 -19.83 28.31 29.10
C THR A 45 -19.46 29.03 30.40
N PRO A 46 -20.33 29.91 30.97
CA PRO A 46 -20.06 30.54 32.25
C PRO A 46 -19.76 29.54 33.38
N GLU A 47 -20.47 28.41 33.39
CA GLU A 47 -20.26 27.32 34.38
C GLU A 47 -18.90 26.66 34.18
N GLU A 48 -18.48 26.38 32.96
CA GLU A 48 -17.18 25.84 32.64
C GLU A 48 -16.04 26.77 33.00
N LYS A 49 -16.21 28.10 32.82
CA LYS A 49 -15.26 29.12 33.27
C LYS A 49 -15.11 29.11 34.79
N LEU A 50 -16.23 28.99 35.51
CA LEU A 50 -16.23 28.92 36.96
C LEU A 50 -15.51 27.63 37.45
N LEU A 51 -15.81 26.49 36.89
CA LEU A 51 -15.14 25.21 37.20
C LEU A 51 -13.63 25.27 36.95
N ARG A 52 -13.22 25.92 35.85
CA ARG A 52 -11.80 26.09 35.52
C ARG A 52 -11.10 27.02 36.52
N ALA A 53 -11.77 28.04 37.00
CA ALA A 53 -11.26 28.96 38.02
C ALA A 53 -11.10 28.25 39.40
N ILE A 54 -11.99 27.31 39.73
CA ILE A 54 -11.98 26.57 41.00
C ILE A 54 -11.00 25.40 40.97
N PHE A 55 -10.96 24.61 39.89
CA PHE A 55 -10.21 23.37 39.78
C PHE A 55 -8.89 23.50 38.99
N GLY A 56 -8.54 24.68 38.53
CA GLY A 56 -7.33 24.96 37.77
C GLY A 56 -7.36 24.44 36.32
N GLU A 57 -6.24 24.64 35.60
CA GLU A 57 -6.12 24.29 34.14
C GLU A 57 -6.26 22.79 33.79
N LYS A 58 -6.32 21.92 34.81
CA LYS A 58 -6.47 20.46 34.59
C LYS A 58 -7.83 20.06 34.01
N ALA A 59 -8.81 20.94 33.99
CA ALA A 59 -10.10 20.73 33.33
C ALA A 59 -10.12 21.31 31.89
N SER A 60 -9.07 21.09 31.11
CA SER A 60 -9.10 21.43 29.68
C SER A 60 -10.07 20.50 28.97
N GLU A 61 -11.31 20.96 28.83
CA GLU A 61 -12.27 20.25 28.00
C GLU A 61 -11.81 20.29 26.55
N VAL A 62 -11.81 19.13 25.94
CA VAL A 62 -11.55 18.97 24.51
C VAL A 62 -12.86 18.93 23.77
N LYS A 63 -12.86 19.47 22.55
CA LYS A 63 -14.00 19.44 21.62
C LYS A 63 -13.75 18.34 20.61
N ASP A 64 -14.78 17.54 20.34
CA ASP A 64 -14.77 16.59 19.24
C ASP A 64 -14.75 17.35 17.88
N SER A 65 -13.68 17.12 17.11
CA SER A 65 -13.48 17.67 15.76
C SER A 65 -13.30 16.54 14.74
N SER A 66 -13.80 15.35 15.07
CA SER A 66 -13.65 14.14 14.25
C SER A 66 -14.30 14.31 12.88
N LEU A 67 -13.66 13.71 11.87
CA LEU A 67 -14.25 13.56 10.54
C LEU A 67 -15.27 12.43 10.59
N ARG A 68 -16.49 12.69 10.16
CA ARG A 68 -17.59 11.74 10.16
C ARG A 68 -18.12 11.48 8.76
N MET A 69 -18.69 10.29 8.58
CA MET A 69 -19.43 9.95 7.36
C MET A 69 -20.67 10.87 7.22
N ALA A 70 -20.94 11.32 6.01
CA ALA A 70 -22.10 12.16 5.73
C ALA A 70 -23.41 11.41 6.03
N ASN A 71 -24.39 12.16 6.52
CA ASN A 71 -25.70 11.56 6.85
C ASN A 71 -26.39 11.05 5.60
N GLY A 72 -26.89 9.82 5.69
CA GLY A 72 -27.58 9.14 4.58
C GLY A 72 -26.65 8.39 3.62
N GLU A 73 -25.34 8.45 3.82
CA GLU A 73 -24.37 7.65 3.05
C GLU A 73 -23.95 6.42 3.83
N THR A 74 -23.67 5.35 3.09
CA THR A 74 -23.13 4.09 3.61
C THR A 74 -22.06 3.58 2.66
N GLY A 75 -21.04 2.90 3.17
CA GLY A 75 -20.00 2.36 2.33
C GLY A 75 -19.02 1.49 3.10
N THR A 76 -18.08 0.91 2.37
CA THR A 76 -16.96 0.15 2.94
C THR A 76 -15.68 0.90 2.66
N VAL A 77 -14.82 1.02 3.67
CA VAL A 77 -13.50 1.65 3.51
C VAL A 77 -12.60 0.74 2.69
N VAL A 78 -12.19 1.19 1.51
CA VAL A 78 -11.34 0.39 0.59
C VAL A 78 -9.86 0.68 0.75
N ASP A 79 -9.50 1.90 1.13
CA ASP A 79 -8.11 2.32 1.32
C ASP A 79 -7.98 3.49 2.29
N VAL A 80 -6.84 3.60 2.94
CA VAL A 80 -6.49 4.69 3.86
C VAL A 80 -5.07 5.14 3.55
N GLN A 81 -4.90 6.43 3.22
CA GLN A 81 -3.59 7.03 2.97
C GLN A 81 -3.31 8.13 3.98
N ILE A 82 -2.13 8.11 4.58
CA ILE A 82 -1.70 9.09 5.58
C ILE A 82 -0.54 9.91 5.02
N PHE A 83 -0.73 11.22 4.95
CA PHE A 83 0.28 12.16 4.49
C PHE A 83 0.82 12.97 5.66
N THR A 84 2.14 13.03 5.78
CA THR A 84 2.84 13.84 6.79
C THR A 84 3.72 14.88 6.10
N ARG A 85 3.89 16.06 6.75
CA ARG A 85 4.84 17.07 6.26
C ARG A 85 6.27 16.62 6.56
N GLU A 86 7.23 17.09 5.77
CA GLU A 86 8.65 16.89 6.06
C GLU A 86 9.01 17.43 7.46
N GLY A 87 9.86 16.69 8.18
CA GLY A 87 10.30 17.05 9.53
C GLY A 87 9.34 16.71 10.66
N VAL A 88 8.17 16.17 10.36
CA VAL A 88 7.23 15.64 11.38
C VAL A 88 7.47 14.14 11.54
N GLU A 89 7.66 13.69 12.78
CA GLU A 89 7.75 12.25 13.05
C GLU A 89 6.42 11.58 12.71
N LYS A 90 6.50 10.54 11.86
CA LYS A 90 5.37 9.69 11.55
C LYS A 90 5.03 8.85 12.77
N ASP A 91 3.76 8.77 13.10
CA ASP A 91 3.29 7.86 14.11
C ASP A 91 3.44 6.39 13.68
N LYS A 92 3.23 5.48 14.60
CA LYS A 92 3.40 4.05 14.38
C LYS A 92 2.48 3.53 13.26
N ARG A 93 1.23 4.02 13.25
CA ARG A 93 0.23 3.61 12.27
C ARG A 93 0.56 4.12 10.85
N ALA A 94 1.04 5.36 10.72
CA ALA A 94 1.46 5.91 9.44
C ALA A 94 2.62 5.10 8.84
N LYS A 95 3.57 4.68 9.67
CA LYS A 95 4.69 3.81 9.25
C LYS A 95 4.20 2.43 8.79
N GLU A 96 3.29 1.81 9.52
CA GLU A 96 2.71 0.51 9.15
C GLU A 96 1.95 0.56 7.81
N ILE A 97 1.15 1.61 7.57
CA ILE A 97 0.44 1.81 6.30
C ILE A 97 1.42 2.04 5.15
N GLU A 98 2.44 2.87 5.35
CA GLU A 98 3.48 3.13 4.34
C GLU A 98 4.23 1.84 3.99
N GLU A 99 4.64 1.06 4.99
CA GLU A 99 5.33 -0.22 4.80
C GLU A 99 4.44 -1.23 4.05
N MET A 100 3.15 -1.27 4.37
CA MET A 100 2.18 -2.11 3.67
C MET A 100 2.05 -1.74 2.19
N HIS A 101 2.01 -0.44 1.87
CA HIS A 101 1.97 0.04 0.48
C HIS A 101 3.27 -0.26 -0.27
N ILE A 102 4.43 -0.08 0.38
CA ILE A 102 5.74 -0.42 -0.20
C ILE A 102 5.82 -1.92 -0.49
N ASN A 103 5.41 -2.77 0.45
CA ASN A 103 5.44 -4.21 0.28
C ASN A 103 4.49 -4.69 -0.82
N LYS A 104 3.30 -4.07 -0.93
CA LYS A 104 2.37 -4.34 -2.02
C LYS A 104 2.98 -3.96 -3.38
N ALA A 105 3.53 -2.74 -3.50
CA ALA A 105 4.15 -2.28 -4.73
C ALA A 105 5.35 -3.17 -5.15
N LYS A 106 6.17 -3.59 -4.19
CA LYS A 106 7.26 -4.54 -4.45
C LYS A 106 6.74 -5.88 -4.98
N LYS A 107 5.71 -6.42 -4.34
CA LYS A 107 5.11 -7.68 -4.76
C LYS A 107 4.53 -7.59 -6.17
N ASP A 108 3.80 -6.52 -6.47
CA ASP A 108 3.22 -6.29 -7.80
C ASP A 108 4.34 -6.18 -8.86
N LEU A 109 5.44 -5.51 -8.54
CA LEU A 109 6.61 -5.39 -9.41
C LEU A 109 7.32 -6.74 -9.63
N ASP A 110 7.49 -7.53 -8.56
CA ASP A 110 8.08 -8.88 -8.64
C ASP A 110 7.23 -9.81 -9.51
N GLU A 111 5.91 -9.75 -9.38
CA GLU A 111 4.97 -10.53 -10.19
C GLU A 111 5.04 -10.10 -11.67
N GLU A 112 5.06 -8.79 -11.95
CA GLU A 112 5.21 -8.25 -13.32
C GLU A 112 6.50 -8.72 -13.96
N PHE A 113 7.63 -8.60 -13.24
CA PHE A 113 8.94 -9.04 -13.74
C PHE A 113 8.98 -10.54 -13.99
N SER A 114 8.44 -11.34 -13.07
CA SER A 114 8.35 -12.80 -13.23
C SER A 114 7.53 -13.18 -14.46
N PHE A 115 6.38 -12.54 -14.65
CA PHE A 115 5.52 -12.79 -15.80
C PHE A 115 6.19 -12.45 -17.13
N LEU A 116 6.84 -11.30 -17.23
CA LEU A 116 7.56 -10.86 -18.44
C LEU A 116 8.75 -11.79 -18.75
N THR A 117 9.49 -12.18 -17.72
CA THR A 117 10.63 -13.11 -17.85
C THR A 117 10.17 -14.47 -18.34
N GLN A 118 9.12 -15.04 -17.73
CA GLN A 118 8.58 -16.33 -18.14
C GLN A 118 8.03 -16.29 -19.58
N GLY A 119 7.36 -15.19 -19.95
CA GLY A 119 6.89 -14.99 -21.31
C GLY A 119 8.03 -14.97 -22.33
N LEU A 120 9.13 -14.30 -22.02
CA LEU A 120 10.31 -14.25 -22.87
C LEU A 120 10.99 -15.62 -22.95
N LEU A 121 11.18 -16.33 -21.83
CA LEU A 121 11.77 -17.67 -21.81
C LEU A 121 10.91 -18.69 -22.58
N HIS A 122 9.59 -18.54 -22.52
CA HIS A 122 8.71 -19.36 -23.36
C HIS A 122 8.95 -19.12 -24.86
N GLN A 123 9.10 -17.85 -25.28
CA GLN A 123 9.44 -17.53 -26.67
C GLN A 123 10.80 -18.14 -27.08
N VAL A 124 11.78 -18.10 -26.18
CA VAL A 124 13.09 -18.75 -26.40
C VAL A 124 12.92 -20.26 -26.59
N ARG A 125 12.15 -20.94 -25.76
CA ARG A 125 11.87 -22.37 -25.88
C ARG A 125 11.24 -22.71 -27.25
N VAL A 126 10.24 -21.95 -27.67
CA VAL A 126 9.60 -22.11 -28.98
C VAL A 126 10.61 -21.89 -30.10
N HIS A 127 11.48 -20.89 -29.98
CA HIS A 127 12.52 -20.60 -30.97
C HIS A 127 13.52 -21.76 -31.12
N LEU A 128 13.99 -22.34 -29.99
CA LEU A 128 14.89 -23.48 -29.99
C LEU A 128 14.27 -24.73 -30.64
N VAL A 129 13.00 -25.01 -30.36
CA VAL A 129 12.27 -26.12 -30.98
C VAL A 129 12.12 -25.91 -32.49
N ARG A 130 11.78 -24.72 -32.93
CA ARG A 130 11.65 -24.38 -34.38
C ARG A 130 12.97 -24.55 -35.16
N ASN A 131 14.10 -24.39 -34.47
CA ASN A 131 15.43 -24.50 -35.06
C ASN A 131 16.09 -25.86 -34.83
N GLY A 132 15.29 -26.92 -34.63
CA GLY A 132 15.73 -28.31 -34.70
C GLY A 132 16.02 -28.98 -33.36
N MET A 133 15.81 -28.28 -32.25
CA MET A 133 15.94 -28.93 -30.94
C MET A 133 14.66 -29.70 -30.57
N SER A 134 14.76 -30.89 -30.06
CA SER A 134 13.57 -31.67 -29.66
C SER A 134 12.90 -31.02 -28.43
N GLN A 135 11.58 -31.12 -28.37
CA GLN A 135 10.80 -30.58 -27.24
C GLN A 135 11.28 -31.11 -25.89
N GLU A 136 11.51 -32.39 -25.79
CA GLU A 136 12.00 -33.04 -24.57
C GLU A 136 13.35 -32.47 -24.07
N LYS A 137 14.26 -32.15 -24.99
CA LYS A 137 15.55 -31.52 -24.66
C LYS A 137 15.36 -30.11 -24.16
N VAL A 138 14.51 -29.31 -24.83
CA VAL A 138 14.24 -27.92 -24.45
C VAL A 138 13.56 -27.86 -23.11
N ASP A 139 12.62 -28.75 -22.79
CA ASP A 139 11.93 -28.81 -21.50
C ASP A 139 12.86 -29.25 -20.35
N ALA A 140 13.93 -29.98 -20.64
CA ALA A 140 14.94 -30.38 -19.67
C ALA A 140 15.99 -29.30 -19.38
N ILE A 141 16.06 -28.21 -20.17
CA ILE A 141 17.01 -27.12 -19.99
C ILE A 141 16.51 -26.18 -18.90
N ALA A 142 17.36 -25.90 -17.93
CA ALA A 142 17.07 -24.88 -16.91
C ALA A 142 16.95 -23.47 -17.56
N ASP A 143 16.11 -22.62 -17.00
CA ASP A 143 15.83 -21.28 -17.54
C ASP A 143 17.12 -20.44 -17.72
N GLU A 144 18.08 -20.58 -16.80
CA GLU A 144 19.38 -19.90 -16.82
C GLU A 144 20.28 -20.32 -18.01
N ASP A 145 20.07 -21.52 -18.55
CA ASP A 145 20.87 -22.10 -19.61
C ASP A 145 20.21 -22.03 -20.99
N LEU A 146 18.95 -21.65 -21.06
CA LEU A 146 18.20 -21.55 -22.32
C LEU A 146 18.87 -20.59 -23.33
N LEU A 147 19.33 -19.44 -22.86
CA LEU A 147 19.97 -18.41 -23.69
C LEU A 147 21.44 -18.73 -24.03
N LYS A 148 22.03 -19.73 -23.38
CA LYS A 148 23.42 -20.18 -23.61
C LYS A 148 23.50 -21.26 -24.71
N GLN A 149 22.35 -21.70 -25.24
CA GLN A 149 22.32 -22.71 -26.29
C GLN A 149 22.93 -22.17 -27.59
N ARG A 150 23.53 -23.05 -28.37
CA ARG A 150 24.05 -22.73 -29.69
C ARG A 150 23.20 -23.39 -30.78
N LEU A 151 22.89 -22.61 -31.79
CA LEU A 151 22.15 -23.03 -32.96
C LEU A 151 23.08 -23.02 -34.18
N ASP A 152 22.88 -23.95 -35.09
CA ASP A 152 23.73 -24.11 -36.31
C ASP A 152 23.41 -23.03 -37.37
N ASP A 153 22.21 -22.46 -37.33
CA ASP A 153 21.81 -21.37 -38.24
C ASP A 153 22.17 -20.00 -37.65
N ASP A 154 22.98 -19.23 -38.38
CA ASP A 154 23.45 -17.92 -37.94
C ASP A 154 22.30 -16.91 -37.70
N LYS A 155 21.22 -17.02 -38.43
CA LYS A 155 20.06 -16.14 -38.27
C LYS A 155 19.29 -16.47 -36.99
N ALA A 156 19.13 -17.76 -36.73
CA ALA A 156 18.50 -18.24 -35.50
C ALA A 156 19.34 -17.90 -34.27
N GLN A 157 20.66 -17.98 -34.36
CA GLN A 157 21.59 -17.61 -33.30
C GLN A 157 21.51 -16.11 -32.97
N ARG A 158 21.44 -15.23 -33.96
CA ARG A 158 21.25 -13.78 -33.74
C ARG A 158 19.93 -13.46 -33.05
N GLN A 159 18.84 -14.14 -33.40
CA GLN A 159 17.58 -13.97 -32.70
C GLN A 159 17.64 -14.42 -31.23
N LEU A 160 18.40 -15.47 -30.94
CA LEU A 160 18.63 -15.92 -29.56
C LEU A 160 19.41 -14.86 -28.76
N GLU A 161 20.40 -14.23 -29.38
CA GLU A 161 21.16 -13.11 -28.78
C GLU A 161 20.26 -11.87 -28.53
N GLU A 162 19.34 -11.57 -29.43
CA GLU A 162 18.33 -10.50 -29.21
C GLU A 162 17.43 -10.78 -28.00
N PHE A 163 17.04 -12.03 -27.76
CA PHE A 163 16.30 -12.40 -26.55
C PHE A 163 17.15 -12.19 -25.28
N SER A 164 18.45 -12.46 -25.33
CA SER A 164 19.36 -12.21 -24.21
C SER A 164 19.43 -10.71 -23.88
N VAL A 165 19.57 -9.85 -24.88
CA VAL A 165 19.60 -8.40 -24.72
C VAL A 165 18.29 -7.90 -24.08
N ARG A 166 17.15 -8.38 -24.53
CA ARG A 166 15.84 -8.02 -23.98
C ARG A 166 15.69 -8.43 -22.51
N LEU A 167 16.19 -9.60 -22.14
CA LEU A 167 16.15 -10.05 -20.76
C LEU A 167 17.04 -9.17 -19.87
N ASP A 168 18.21 -8.76 -20.35
CA ASP A 168 19.09 -7.86 -19.65
C ASP A 168 18.49 -6.45 -19.48
N GLU A 169 17.77 -5.96 -20.49
CA GLU A 169 17.02 -4.71 -20.42
C GLU A 169 15.93 -4.77 -19.36
N PHE A 170 15.12 -5.82 -19.34
CA PHE A 170 14.10 -6.02 -18.29
C PHE A 170 14.71 -6.09 -16.89
N SER A 171 15.85 -6.77 -16.74
CA SER A 171 16.53 -6.86 -15.45
C SER A 171 17.08 -5.52 -14.98
N LYS A 172 17.50 -4.63 -15.89
CA LYS A 172 17.95 -3.28 -15.55
C LYS A 172 16.77 -2.41 -15.14
N GLU A 173 15.70 -2.38 -15.93
CA GLU A 173 14.49 -1.63 -15.59
C GLU A 173 13.89 -2.04 -14.24
N TYR A 174 13.91 -3.34 -13.93
CA TYR A 174 13.46 -3.85 -12.63
C TYR A 174 14.29 -3.35 -11.46
N LYS A 175 15.61 -3.21 -11.63
CA LYS A 175 16.52 -2.73 -10.58
C LYS A 175 16.45 -1.21 -10.36
N GLU A 176 15.97 -0.47 -11.34
CA GLU A 176 15.84 1.00 -11.29
C GLU A 176 14.48 1.45 -10.71
N LYS A 177 13.48 0.58 -10.69
CA LYS A 177 12.14 0.83 -10.08
C LYS A 177 12.12 0.51 -8.60
#